data_5e6a5283d2ac1378cc925100c21ef177
#
_entry.id   5e6a5283d2ac1378cc925100c21ef177
#
_cell.length_a   1.000
_cell.length_b   1.000
_cell.length_c   1.000
_cell.angle_alpha   90.00
_cell.angle_beta   90.00
_cell.angle_gamma   90.00
#
_symmetry.space_group_name_H-M   'P 1'
#
loop_
_entity.id
_entity.type
_entity.pdbx_description
1 polymer ?
#
loop_
_entity_poly.entity_id
_entity_poly.type
_entity_poly.pdbx_seq_one_letter_code
_entity_poly.pdbx_strand_id
1 'polypeptide(L)'
;MAIVAEKNLFTLHTEHSTYQMKADSLGYLLHLYYGERAEGSMEYLIHYGDRGFSGNPYDAGSDRTYSLDALPQEYPVKGNGDFRMPALMVRRENGAVSADLRYEGYRILDGKYELSGLPAVYETEQDQDVQTLEIDLKDPAQRELLMFSMLCNDSTNHDGQEIGDPTET
;
A
#
# COMPACT_ATOMS: atom_id res chain seq x y z
N MET A 1 8.24 -14.28 11.37
CA MET A 1 8.49 -13.61 10.07
C MET A 1 7.41 -12.57 9.90
N ALA A 2 7.78 -11.28 9.92
CA ALA A 2 6.83 -10.17 9.97
C ALA A 2 6.16 -9.88 8.62
N ILE A 3 6.88 -10.08 7.51
CA ILE A 3 6.40 -9.83 6.16
C ILE A 3 6.39 -11.11 5.35
N VAL A 4 5.26 -11.42 4.75
CA VAL A 4 5.06 -12.57 3.84
C VAL A 4 4.56 -12.05 2.50
N ALA A 5 5.21 -12.47 1.42
CA ALA A 5 4.81 -12.13 0.06
C ALA A 5 4.57 -13.41 -0.76
N GLU A 6 3.34 -13.62 -1.19
CA GLU A 6 2.95 -14.80 -1.98
C GLU A 6 2.03 -14.38 -3.13
N LYS A 7 2.42 -14.68 -4.38
CA LYS A 7 1.59 -14.43 -5.57
C LYS A 7 1.03 -12.99 -5.64
N ASN A 8 1.89 -12.00 -5.36
CA ASN A 8 1.53 -10.58 -5.31
C ASN A 8 0.56 -10.19 -4.16
N LEU A 9 0.31 -11.08 -3.21
CA LEU A 9 -0.31 -10.80 -1.93
C LEU A 9 0.78 -10.50 -0.91
N PHE A 10 0.70 -9.36 -0.27
CA PHE A 10 1.63 -8.90 0.75
C PHE A 10 0.91 -8.86 2.09
N THR A 11 1.43 -9.58 3.06
CA THR A 11 0.89 -9.62 4.42
C THR A 11 1.98 -9.16 5.38
N LEU A 12 1.68 -8.15 6.16
CA LEU A 12 2.53 -7.62 7.20
C LEU A 12 1.87 -7.92 8.55
N HIS A 13 2.58 -8.65 9.39
CA HIS A 13 2.12 -8.98 10.73
C HIS A 13 2.94 -8.24 11.78
N THR A 14 2.24 -7.61 12.71
CA THR A 14 2.79 -7.29 14.03
C THR A 14 2.28 -8.33 15.03
N GLU A 15 2.64 -8.18 16.31
CA GLU A 15 2.10 -9.03 17.38
C GLU A 15 0.57 -9.02 17.41
N HIS A 16 -0.05 -7.85 17.21
CA HIS A 16 -1.48 -7.64 17.41
C HIS A 16 -2.25 -7.28 16.14
N SER A 17 -1.58 -6.97 15.05
CA SER A 17 -2.25 -6.50 13.84
C SER A 17 -1.78 -7.21 12.58
N THR A 18 -2.64 -7.16 11.58
CA THR A 18 -2.36 -7.61 10.21
C THR A 18 -2.70 -6.50 9.24
N TYR A 19 -1.78 -6.24 8.32
CA TYR A 19 -2.01 -5.40 7.16
C TYR A 19 -1.88 -6.24 5.90
N GLN A 20 -2.86 -6.18 4.99
CA GLN A 20 -2.80 -6.90 3.73
C GLN A 20 -3.08 -6.00 2.54
N MET A 21 -2.29 -6.17 1.49
CA MET A 21 -2.49 -5.57 0.19
C MET A 21 -2.12 -6.55 -0.92
N LYS A 22 -2.60 -6.29 -2.12
CA LYS A 22 -2.36 -7.15 -3.28
C LYS A 22 -2.18 -6.33 -4.54
N ALA A 23 -1.21 -6.72 -5.36
CA ALA A 23 -1.19 -6.29 -6.75
C ALA A 23 -2.09 -7.21 -7.58
N ASP A 24 -3.12 -6.63 -8.21
CA ASP A 24 -4.10 -7.38 -8.99
C ASP A 24 -3.59 -7.78 -10.38
N SER A 25 -4.44 -8.39 -11.20
CA SER A 25 -4.07 -8.87 -12.54
C SER A 25 -3.73 -7.76 -13.53
N LEU A 26 -4.18 -6.53 -13.28
CA LEU A 26 -3.85 -5.36 -14.08
C LEU A 26 -2.71 -4.52 -13.48
N GLY A 27 -2.15 -4.97 -12.37
CA GLY A 27 -1.02 -4.34 -11.70
C GLY A 27 -1.41 -3.21 -10.73
N TYR A 28 -2.68 -3.01 -10.41
CA TYR A 28 -3.04 -2.04 -9.38
C TYR A 28 -2.82 -2.61 -7.99
N LEU A 29 -2.22 -1.81 -7.11
CA LEU A 29 -2.01 -2.18 -5.71
C LEU A 29 -3.29 -1.86 -4.94
N LEU A 30 -3.94 -2.90 -4.42
CA LEU A 30 -5.22 -2.82 -3.72
C LEU A 30 -5.04 -3.11 -2.24
N HIS A 31 -5.67 -2.27 -1.42
CA HIS A 31 -5.81 -2.51 0.01
C HIS A 31 -6.81 -3.64 0.27
N LEU A 32 -6.48 -4.56 1.14
CA LEU A 32 -7.37 -5.66 1.51
C LEU A 32 -7.86 -5.53 2.95
N TYR A 33 -6.93 -5.37 3.88
CA TYR A 33 -7.25 -5.45 5.30
C TYR A 33 -6.25 -4.68 6.14
N TYR A 34 -6.76 -4.04 7.19
CA TYR A 34 -6.00 -3.58 8.33
C TYR A 34 -6.84 -3.73 9.60
N GLY A 35 -6.32 -4.44 10.58
CA GLY A 35 -7.04 -4.68 11.82
C GLY A 35 -6.28 -5.63 12.75
N GLU A 36 -7.03 -6.26 13.65
CA GLU A 36 -6.48 -7.27 14.55
C GLU A 36 -5.77 -8.38 13.78
N ARG A 37 -4.83 -9.05 14.45
CA ARG A 37 -4.08 -10.14 13.83
C ARG A 37 -5.01 -11.21 13.29
N ALA A 38 -4.89 -11.45 11.99
CA ALA A 38 -5.70 -12.42 11.27
C ALA A 38 -4.83 -13.26 10.34
N GLU A 39 -5.18 -14.53 10.21
CA GLU A 39 -4.49 -15.48 9.33
C GLU A 39 -5.28 -15.67 8.03
N GLY A 40 -4.55 -15.98 6.96
CA GLY A 40 -5.12 -16.25 5.65
C GLY A 40 -5.30 -15.01 4.76
N SER A 41 -5.84 -15.24 3.56
CA SER A 41 -6.03 -14.19 2.56
C SER A 41 -7.38 -13.49 2.74
N MET A 42 -7.35 -12.17 2.71
CA MET A 42 -8.53 -11.30 2.72
C MET A 42 -8.98 -10.85 1.32
N GLU A 43 -8.52 -11.53 0.26
CA GLU A 43 -8.86 -11.18 -1.14
C GLU A 43 -10.36 -11.18 -1.41
N TYR A 44 -11.14 -11.95 -0.67
CA TYR A 44 -12.60 -11.99 -0.78
C TYR A 44 -13.30 -10.66 -0.42
N LEU A 45 -12.58 -9.73 0.21
CA LEU A 45 -13.10 -8.39 0.50
C LEU A 45 -13.13 -7.48 -0.71
N ILE A 46 -12.37 -7.79 -1.78
CA ILE A 46 -12.42 -7.02 -3.01
C ILE A 46 -13.74 -7.30 -3.72
N HIS A 47 -14.49 -6.24 -3.97
CA HIS A 47 -15.75 -6.34 -4.71
C HIS A 47 -15.66 -5.68 -6.07
N TYR A 48 -15.86 -6.47 -7.11
CA TYR A 48 -15.95 -6.02 -8.49
C TYR A 48 -17.43 -5.87 -8.87
N GLY A 49 -17.90 -4.63 -9.02
CA GLY A 49 -19.31 -4.37 -9.30
C GLY A 49 -19.49 -3.47 -10.51
N ASP A 50 -20.47 -3.79 -11.39
CA ASP A 50 -20.83 -2.94 -12.52
C ASP A 50 -21.33 -1.58 -12.00
N ARG A 51 -20.59 -0.53 -12.26
CA ARG A 51 -20.86 0.86 -11.87
C ARG A 51 -21.53 1.68 -12.98
N GLY A 52 -21.86 1.05 -14.10
CA GLY A 52 -22.47 1.75 -15.23
C GLY A 52 -21.49 2.66 -15.98
N PHE A 53 -21.56 3.95 -15.74
CA PHE A 53 -20.73 4.97 -16.40
C PHE A 53 -19.41 5.26 -15.68
N SER A 54 -18.69 4.27 -15.22
CA SER A 54 -17.35 4.50 -14.66
C SER A 54 -16.28 4.40 -15.74
N GLY A 55 -15.22 5.18 -15.59
CA GLY A 55 -14.03 5.06 -16.41
C GLY A 55 -13.26 3.80 -16.04
N ASN A 56 -13.22 2.83 -16.96
CA ASN A 56 -12.41 1.63 -16.78
C ASN A 56 -11.02 1.86 -17.40
N PRO A 57 -9.94 1.29 -16.82
CA PRO A 57 -8.65 1.30 -17.48
C PRO A 57 -8.75 0.54 -18.81
N TYR A 58 -7.96 0.99 -19.79
CA TYR A 58 -7.96 0.38 -21.14
C TYR A 58 -7.74 -1.14 -21.11
N ASP A 59 -6.86 -1.59 -20.22
CA ASP A 59 -6.51 -3.02 -20.08
C ASP A 59 -7.65 -3.88 -19.51
N ALA A 60 -8.65 -3.28 -18.86
CA ALA A 60 -9.85 -3.99 -18.44
C ALA A 60 -10.76 -4.39 -19.62
N GLY A 61 -10.54 -3.81 -20.81
CA GLY A 61 -11.27 -4.13 -22.01
C GLY A 61 -12.78 -3.86 -21.86
N SER A 62 -13.60 -4.91 -22.10
CA SER A 62 -15.05 -4.85 -21.97
C SER A 62 -15.58 -5.17 -20.56
N ASP A 63 -14.71 -5.39 -19.59
CA ASP A 63 -15.12 -5.69 -18.22
C ASP A 63 -15.64 -4.43 -17.52
N ARG A 64 -16.96 -4.31 -17.43
CA ARG A 64 -17.65 -3.21 -16.79
C ARG A 64 -17.62 -3.27 -15.27
N THR A 65 -17.19 -4.39 -14.71
CA THR A 65 -17.09 -4.55 -13.25
C THR A 65 -15.77 -4.02 -12.71
N TYR A 66 -14.78 -3.75 -13.58
CA TYR A 66 -13.48 -3.24 -13.20
C TYR A 66 -13.46 -1.71 -13.23
N SER A 67 -13.56 -1.09 -12.06
CA SER A 67 -13.60 0.36 -11.94
C SER A 67 -12.71 0.85 -10.79
N LEU A 68 -11.72 1.68 -11.11
CA LEU A 68 -10.74 2.16 -10.13
C LEU A 68 -11.35 3.08 -9.06
N ASP A 69 -12.46 3.76 -9.35
CA ASP A 69 -13.15 4.57 -8.36
C ASP A 69 -13.92 3.76 -7.31
N ALA A 70 -14.12 2.46 -7.56
CA ALA A 70 -14.74 1.52 -6.63
C ALA A 70 -13.73 0.63 -5.92
N LEU A 71 -12.64 0.27 -6.60
CA LEU A 71 -11.59 -0.59 -6.03
C LEU A 71 -10.81 0.15 -4.94
N PRO A 72 -10.43 -0.53 -3.86
CA PRO A 72 -9.70 0.06 -2.73
C PRO A 72 -8.21 0.19 -3.08
N GLN A 73 -7.85 1.14 -3.95
CA GLN A 73 -6.46 1.39 -4.27
C GLN A 73 -5.66 1.77 -3.02
N GLU A 74 -4.51 1.12 -2.82
CA GLU A 74 -3.59 1.42 -1.72
C GLU A 74 -2.93 2.80 -1.92
N TYR A 75 -2.58 3.11 -3.15
CA TYR A 75 -1.92 4.37 -3.50
C TYR A 75 -2.61 5.03 -4.70
N PRO A 76 -3.81 5.62 -4.49
CA PRO A 76 -4.58 6.20 -5.58
C PRO A 76 -3.86 7.42 -6.16
N VAL A 77 -3.86 7.53 -7.48
CA VAL A 77 -3.28 8.65 -8.21
C VAL A 77 -4.33 9.37 -9.04
N LYS A 78 -4.06 10.64 -9.37
CA LYS A 78 -4.98 11.41 -10.19
C LYS A 78 -4.86 11.04 -11.67
N GLY A 79 -6.00 10.78 -12.31
CA GLY A 79 -6.10 10.71 -13.77
C GLY A 79 -6.22 9.32 -14.37
N ASN A 80 -6.29 8.28 -13.55
CA ASN A 80 -6.48 6.90 -13.99
C ASN A 80 -7.94 6.39 -13.94
N GLY A 81 -8.91 7.28 -13.69
CA GLY A 81 -10.32 6.93 -13.54
C GLY A 81 -10.82 6.85 -12.10
N ASP A 82 -9.94 7.02 -11.13
CA ASP A 82 -10.31 7.23 -9.73
C ASP A 82 -10.57 8.72 -9.48
N PHE A 83 -11.75 9.06 -9.01
CA PHE A 83 -12.18 10.44 -8.73
C PHE A 83 -12.12 10.81 -7.24
N ARG A 84 -11.69 9.87 -6.39
CA ARG A 84 -11.47 10.13 -4.97
C ARG A 84 -10.23 11.01 -4.77
N MET A 85 -10.01 11.43 -3.53
CA MET A 85 -8.80 12.18 -3.17
C MET A 85 -7.56 11.34 -3.45
N PRO A 86 -6.66 11.77 -4.35
CA PRO A 86 -5.45 11.00 -4.65
C PRO A 86 -4.40 11.17 -3.55
N ALA A 87 -3.62 10.11 -3.32
CA ALA A 87 -2.45 10.13 -2.46
C ALA A 87 -1.29 10.92 -3.12
N LEU A 88 -1.24 10.90 -4.46
CA LEU A 88 -0.23 11.62 -5.23
C LEU A 88 -0.86 12.41 -6.39
N MET A 89 -0.47 13.67 -6.50
CA MET A 89 -0.72 14.51 -7.67
C MET A 89 0.60 14.92 -8.28
N VAL A 90 0.81 14.56 -9.53
CA VAL A 90 1.99 14.97 -10.29
C VAL A 90 1.63 16.05 -11.31
N ARG A 91 2.55 16.95 -11.56
CA ARG A 91 2.50 17.86 -12.70
C ARG A 91 3.82 17.75 -13.47
N ARG A 92 3.71 17.32 -14.70
CA ARG A 92 4.84 17.07 -15.58
C ARG A 92 5.28 18.33 -16.32
N GLU A 93 6.46 18.34 -16.86
CA GLU A 93 6.97 19.47 -17.67
C GLU A 93 6.10 19.77 -18.89
N ASN A 94 5.51 18.76 -19.50
CA ASN A 94 4.58 18.92 -20.62
C ASN A 94 3.16 19.37 -20.19
N GLY A 95 2.97 19.67 -18.90
CA GLY A 95 1.69 20.12 -18.33
C GLY A 95 0.70 19.00 -17.99
N ALA A 96 0.97 17.73 -18.29
CA ALA A 96 0.12 16.63 -17.91
C ALA A 96 0.06 16.47 -16.38
N VAL A 97 -1.15 16.16 -15.88
CA VAL A 97 -1.42 15.99 -14.43
C VAL A 97 -1.97 14.60 -14.11
N SER A 98 -1.98 13.70 -15.08
CA SER A 98 -2.42 12.32 -14.90
C SER A 98 -1.23 11.39 -14.63
N ALA A 99 -1.47 10.38 -13.82
CA ALA A 99 -0.56 9.26 -13.59
C ALA A 99 -1.34 7.94 -13.60
N ASP A 100 -0.65 6.83 -13.92
CA ASP A 100 -1.21 5.48 -13.88
C ASP A 100 -0.15 4.54 -13.32
N LEU A 101 -0.12 4.42 -11.98
CA LEU A 101 0.91 3.63 -11.29
C LEU A 101 0.51 2.17 -11.25
N ARG A 102 1.40 1.32 -11.75
CA ARG A 102 1.25 -0.13 -11.80
C ARG A 102 2.41 -0.81 -11.05
N TYR A 103 2.10 -1.88 -10.38
CA TYR A 103 3.07 -2.72 -9.70
C TYR A 103 4.11 -3.27 -10.69
N GLU A 104 5.39 -3.12 -10.35
CA GLU A 104 6.53 -3.64 -11.13
C GLU A 104 7.26 -4.74 -10.37
N GLY A 105 7.39 -4.60 -9.04
CA GLY A 105 8.13 -5.54 -8.22
C GLY A 105 8.14 -5.16 -6.75
N TYR A 106 8.80 -5.99 -5.93
CA TYR A 106 8.98 -5.72 -4.51
C TYR A 106 10.32 -6.20 -3.99
N ARG A 107 10.70 -5.68 -2.82
CA ARG A 107 11.85 -6.16 -2.02
C ARG A 107 11.43 -6.21 -0.55
N ILE A 108 11.94 -7.19 0.17
CA ILE A 108 11.87 -7.26 1.64
C ILE A 108 13.29 -7.09 2.15
N LEU A 109 13.50 -6.11 3.00
CA LEU A 109 14.79 -5.75 3.58
C LEU A 109 14.73 -5.95 5.08
N ASP A 110 15.81 -6.43 5.67
CA ASP A 110 15.97 -6.46 7.11
C ASP A 110 16.32 -5.05 7.62
N GLY A 111 15.70 -4.68 8.73
CA GLY A 111 15.88 -3.37 9.33
C GLY A 111 15.03 -2.28 8.69
N LYS A 112 15.30 -1.07 9.13
CA LYS A 112 14.62 0.15 8.72
C LYS A 112 15.45 0.89 7.69
N TYR A 113 14.77 1.48 6.72
CA TYR A 113 15.42 2.39 5.78
C TYR A 113 15.39 3.83 6.31
N GLU A 114 16.39 4.61 5.91
CA GLU A 114 16.46 6.04 6.21
C GLU A 114 16.17 6.87 4.95
N LEU A 115 15.26 7.83 5.09
CA LEU A 115 15.02 8.84 4.06
C LEU A 115 15.66 10.15 4.49
N SER A 116 16.69 10.57 3.77
CA SER A 116 17.39 11.82 4.08
C SER A 116 16.44 13.02 4.10
N GLY A 117 16.43 13.74 5.24
CA GLY A 117 15.62 14.95 5.40
C GLY A 117 14.14 14.73 5.72
N LEU A 118 13.72 13.49 5.91
CA LEU A 118 12.35 13.17 6.34
C LEU A 118 12.32 12.62 7.77
N PRO A 119 11.21 12.85 8.50
CA PRO A 119 11.01 12.20 9.79
C PRO A 119 11.06 10.69 9.64
N ALA A 120 11.74 10.00 10.53
CA ALA A 120 11.79 8.56 10.56
C ALA A 120 11.10 8.04 11.81
N VAL A 121 10.51 6.85 11.74
CA VAL A 121 10.01 6.14 12.90
C VAL A 121 11.19 5.83 13.82
N TYR A 122 11.01 6.04 15.11
CA TYR A 122 12.05 5.76 16.10
C TYR A 122 12.24 4.24 16.23
N GLU A 123 13.49 3.82 16.24
CA GLU A 123 13.91 2.43 16.43
C GLU A 123 14.79 2.36 17.66
N THR A 124 14.54 1.38 18.53
CA THR A 124 15.36 1.13 19.69
C THR A 124 16.34 0.00 19.42
N GLU A 125 17.42 -0.12 20.19
CA GLU A 125 18.37 -1.26 20.11
C GLU A 125 17.70 -2.62 20.39
N GLN A 126 16.46 -2.60 20.89
CA GLN A 126 15.67 -3.80 21.20
C GLN A 126 14.78 -4.24 20.02
N ASP A 127 14.60 -3.39 19.00
CA ASP A 127 13.79 -3.68 17.80
C ASP A 127 14.59 -4.51 16.79
N GLN A 128 14.93 -5.75 17.13
CA GLN A 128 15.81 -6.61 16.32
C GLN A 128 15.08 -7.27 15.13
N ASP A 129 13.75 -7.27 15.12
CA ASP A 129 12.92 -7.97 14.12
C ASP A 129 12.15 -7.02 13.20
N VAL A 130 12.74 -5.87 12.91
CA VAL A 130 12.16 -4.90 11.97
C VAL A 130 12.44 -5.32 10.54
N GLN A 131 11.42 -5.30 9.71
CA GLN A 131 11.52 -5.51 8.27
C GLN A 131 10.87 -4.37 7.50
N THR A 132 11.42 -4.06 6.34
CA THR A 132 10.86 -3.09 5.40
C THR A 132 10.39 -3.79 4.14
N LEU A 133 9.13 -3.57 3.76
CA LEU A 133 8.60 -3.93 2.45
C LEU A 133 8.70 -2.71 1.52
N GLU A 134 9.43 -2.85 0.44
CA GLU A 134 9.46 -1.88 -0.65
C GLU A 134 8.67 -2.43 -1.83
N ILE A 135 7.79 -1.61 -2.40
CA ILE A 135 7.02 -1.94 -3.59
C ILE A 135 7.32 -0.89 -4.66
N ASP A 136 7.78 -1.36 -5.81
CA ASP A 136 8.04 -0.53 -6.96
C ASP A 136 6.77 -0.36 -7.79
N LEU A 137 6.32 0.88 -7.95
CA LEU A 137 5.19 1.26 -8.80
C LEU A 137 5.70 2.09 -9.98
N LYS A 138 5.25 1.74 -11.18
CA LYS A 138 5.69 2.38 -12.42
C LYS A 138 4.52 2.88 -13.25
N ASP A 139 4.67 4.07 -13.81
CA ASP A 139 3.76 4.57 -14.84
C ASP A 139 4.21 4.05 -16.22
N PRO A 140 3.43 3.17 -16.88
CA PRO A 140 3.79 2.58 -18.17
C PRO A 140 3.99 3.62 -19.28
N ALA A 141 3.25 4.72 -19.22
CA ALA A 141 3.30 5.76 -20.25
C ALA A 141 4.53 6.65 -20.13
N GLN A 142 5.11 6.77 -18.94
CA GLN A 142 6.12 7.79 -18.64
C GLN A 142 7.45 7.22 -18.14
N ARG A 143 7.53 5.92 -17.91
CA ARG A 143 8.72 5.24 -17.35
C ARG A 143 9.18 5.78 -15.99
N GLU A 144 8.33 6.53 -15.31
CA GLU A 144 8.61 6.99 -13.95
C GLU A 144 8.38 5.85 -12.97
N LEU A 145 9.29 5.73 -12.03
CA LEU A 145 9.24 4.75 -10.94
C LEU A 145 8.93 5.48 -9.63
N LEU A 146 7.93 5.02 -8.92
CA LEU A 146 7.65 5.39 -7.54
C LEU A 146 7.93 4.18 -6.65
N MET A 147 8.76 4.35 -5.64
CA MET A 147 8.96 3.36 -4.60
C MET A 147 8.01 3.66 -3.44
N PHE A 148 7.19 2.70 -3.10
CA PHE A 148 6.31 2.72 -1.93
C PHE A 148 6.89 1.79 -0.88
N SER A 149 7.18 2.32 0.31
CA SER A 149 7.82 1.55 1.37
C SER A 149 6.94 1.50 2.60
N MET A 150 6.83 0.32 3.19
CA MET A 150 6.18 0.08 4.48
C MET A 150 7.13 -0.58 5.45
N LEU A 151 7.14 -0.05 6.66
CA LEU A 151 7.89 -0.61 7.78
C LEU A 151 6.98 -1.52 8.59
N CYS A 152 7.43 -2.73 8.87
CA CYS A 152 6.79 -3.66 9.81
C CYS A 152 7.73 -3.95 10.96
N ASN A 153 7.26 -3.71 12.17
CA ASN A 153 7.95 -4.07 13.40
C ASN A 153 7.16 -5.17 14.12
N ASP A 154 7.78 -6.34 14.25
CA ASP A 154 7.23 -7.50 14.98
C ASP A 154 7.87 -7.61 16.38
N SER A 155 8.30 -6.50 16.96
CA SER A 155 8.92 -6.53 18.29
C SER A 155 7.91 -7.01 19.34
N THR A 156 8.16 -8.17 19.89
CA THR A 156 7.38 -8.81 20.96
C THR A 156 7.64 -8.20 22.35
N ASN A 157 8.41 -7.11 22.44
CA ASN A 157 8.90 -6.54 23.71
C ASN A 157 8.44 -5.10 23.97
N HIS A 158 7.22 -4.74 23.67
CA HIS A 158 6.60 -3.61 24.33
C HIS A 158 5.77 -4.12 25.50
N ASP A 159 6.43 -4.34 26.64
CA ASP A 159 5.78 -4.28 27.95
C ASP A 159 5.01 -2.96 27.99
N GLY A 160 3.67 -3.07 28.10
CA GLY A 160 2.75 -1.96 28.02
C GLY A 160 3.11 -0.83 28.98
N GLN A 161 3.82 0.14 28.48
CA GLN A 161 3.84 1.47 29.05
C GLN A 161 2.66 2.22 28.41
N GLU A 162 1.52 2.16 29.11
CA GLU A 162 0.39 3.04 28.84
C GLU A 162 0.94 4.47 28.74
N ILE A 163 0.78 5.08 27.59
CA ILE A 163 0.96 6.53 27.43
C ILE A 163 -0.17 7.14 28.26
N GLY A 164 0.16 7.59 29.46
CA GLY A 164 -0.79 8.26 30.36
C GLY A 164 -1.47 9.42 29.65
N ASP A 165 -2.78 9.45 29.77
CA ASP A 165 -3.63 10.53 29.28
C ASP A 165 -3.13 11.89 29.84
N PRO A 166 -2.78 12.88 29.01
CA PRO A 166 -2.28 14.17 29.45
C PRO A 166 -3.36 15.09 30.07
N THR A 167 -4.54 14.58 30.41
CA THR A 167 -5.67 15.38 30.92
C THR A 167 -5.92 15.28 32.43
N GLU A 168 -5.02 14.69 33.24
CA GLU A 168 -5.10 14.79 34.69
C GLU A 168 -4.05 15.75 35.25
N THR A 169 -4.34 17.03 35.23
CA THR A 169 -3.93 18.05 36.24
C THR A 169 -4.93 19.17 36.30
#